data_217913fa79168b59f85deee86f8f5cc0
#
_entry.id   217913fa79168b59f85deee86f8f5cc0
#
_cell.length_a   1.000
_cell.length_b   1.000
_cell.length_c   1.000
_cell.angle_alpha   90.00
_cell.angle_beta   90.00
_cell.angle_gamma   90.00
#
_symmetry.space_group_name_H-M   'P 1'
#
loop_
_entity.id
_entity.type
_entity.pdbx_description
1 polymer ?
#
loop_
_entity_poly.entity_id
_entity_poly.type
_entity_poly.pdbx_seq_one_letter_code
_entity_poly.pdbx_strand_id
1 'polypeptide(L)'
;PEAAAGTRAAPASGGRTAAPLPLCLPDSPPWEDVRAALAYGARPVTLSAAEFQFESPHVRVKHEFAAYAAAAFTPQRPLLAATQALMQRIFDEFEFDPEATTIATPVLSVLADKRGVCQDFAHLMLACLRSLGLAARYVSGYLLTTPPPGQPRMIGADASHAWISVYCPEVEGGRWVDFDPTNNLLPDTQHITLAWGRDFADVSPLRGVILGGDEHELAAGRDEPPRAV
;
A
#
# COMPACT_ATOMS: atom_id res chain seq x y z
N PRO A 1 -10.61 20.21 50.35
CA PRO A 1 -10.41 19.05 49.49
C PRO A 1 -10.34 19.55 48.03
N GLU A 2 -9.11 19.73 47.60
CA GLU A 2 -8.77 20.13 46.23
C GLU A 2 -8.81 18.91 45.34
N ALA A 3 -9.56 19.02 44.27
CA ALA A 3 -9.55 18.04 43.19
C ALA A 3 -8.35 18.29 42.29
N ALA A 4 -7.41 17.35 42.25
CA ALA A 4 -6.27 17.38 41.35
C ALA A 4 -6.76 17.17 39.92
N ALA A 5 -6.59 18.20 39.07
CA ALA A 5 -6.77 18.12 37.64
C ALA A 5 -5.66 17.24 37.03
N GLY A 6 -6.05 16.05 36.56
CA GLY A 6 -5.15 15.19 35.81
C GLY A 6 -4.85 15.80 34.46
N THR A 7 -3.60 16.18 34.26
CA THR A 7 -3.06 16.66 32.99
C THR A 7 -3.04 15.47 31.99
N ARG A 8 -3.95 15.47 31.05
CA ARG A 8 -3.97 14.51 29.94
C ARG A 8 -2.80 14.84 29.03
N ALA A 9 -1.80 13.95 28.99
CA ALA A 9 -0.69 14.06 28.06
C ALA A 9 -1.24 13.95 26.63
N ALA A 10 -0.93 14.92 25.78
CA ALA A 10 -1.22 14.88 24.36
C ALA A 10 -0.44 13.71 23.73
N PRO A 11 -1.03 13.00 22.76
CA PRO A 11 -0.29 11.98 22.02
C PRO A 11 0.85 12.66 21.27
N ALA A 12 2.06 12.13 21.41
CA ALA A 12 3.22 12.55 20.67
C ALA A 12 2.91 12.38 19.16
N SER A 13 2.86 13.47 18.42
CA SER A 13 2.86 13.48 16.97
C SER A 13 4.18 12.88 16.50
N GLY A 14 4.17 11.58 16.21
CA GLY A 14 5.30 10.89 15.60
C GLY A 14 5.48 11.42 14.18
N GLY A 15 6.26 12.49 14.04
CA GLY A 15 6.65 13.00 12.74
C GLY A 15 7.39 11.90 11.98
N ARG A 16 6.85 11.57 10.80
CA ARG A 16 7.54 10.69 9.84
C ARG A 16 8.82 11.39 9.40
N THR A 17 9.95 10.97 9.94
CA THR A 17 11.27 11.40 9.50
C THR A 17 11.92 10.25 8.74
N ALA A 18 11.47 9.98 7.54
CA ALA A 18 12.25 9.24 6.57
C ALA A 18 13.03 10.26 5.73
N ALA A 19 14.32 10.38 5.96
CA ALA A 19 15.19 11.02 4.98
C ALA A 19 15.15 10.13 3.72
N PRO A 20 14.78 10.66 2.54
CA PRO A 20 14.76 9.86 1.33
C PRO A 20 16.19 9.43 1.02
N LEU A 21 16.47 8.14 1.16
CA LEU A 21 17.61 7.54 0.50
C LEU A 21 17.43 7.76 -1.00
N PRO A 22 18.50 8.05 -1.77
CA PRO A 22 18.40 8.11 -3.22
C PRO A 22 17.98 6.71 -3.70
N LEU A 23 16.69 6.56 -4.00
CA LEU A 23 16.13 5.33 -4.53
C LEU A 23 16.67 5.16 -5.94
N CYS A 24 17.63 4.26 -6.11
CA CYS A 24 18.17 3.92 -7.43
C CYS A 24 17.16 3.01 -8.13
N LEU A 25 16.20 3.63 -8.81
CA LEU A 25 15.28 2.91 -9.69
C LEU A 25 16.00 2.49 -10.95
N PRO A 26 15.71 1.29 -11.47
CA PRO A 26 16.19 0.91 -12.80
C PRO A 26 15.57 1.83 -13.86
N ASP A 27 16.23 1.94 -15.00
CA ASP A 27 15.66 2.62 -16.16
C ASP A 27 14.34 1.97 -16.54
N SER A 28 13.39 2.78 -16.96
CA SER A 28 12.07 2.32 -17.40
C SER A 28 11.58 3.16 -18.58
N PRO A 29 10.75 2.56 -19.47
CA PRO A 29 10.18 3.31 -20.59
C PRO A 29 9.23 4.40 -20.11
N PRO A 30 8.86 5.33 -21.00
CA PRO A 30 7.78 6.28 -20.77
C PRO A 30 6.50 5.54 -20.36
N TRP A 31 5.77 6.09 -19.40
CA TRP A 31 4.57 5.44 -18.88
C TRP A 31 3.48 5.22 -19.94
N GLU A 32 3.42 6.10 -20.95
CA GLU A 32 2.50 5.96 -22.09
C GLU A 32 2.81 4.73 -22.93
N ASP A 33 4.08 4.41 -23.12
CA ASP A 33 4.52 3.24 -23.89
C ASP A 33 4.17 1.95 -23.14
N VAL A 34 4.35 1.95 -21.81
CA VAL A 34 3.90 0.83 -20.96
C VAL A 34 2.40 0.64 -21.03
N ARG A 35 1.63 1.73 -20.93
CA ARG A 35 0.17 1.69 -21.10
C ARG A 35 -0.23 1.12 -22.46
N ALA A 36 0.42 1.56 -23.53
CA ALA A 36 0.15 1.06 -24.88
C ALA A 36 0.50 -0.43 -25.04
N ALA A 37 1.60 -0.89 -24.41
CA ALA A 37 1.99 -2.29 -24.41
C ALA A 37 1.00 -3.21 -23.63
N LEU A 38 0.24 -2.65 -22.70
CA LEU A 38 -0.77 -3.35 -21.93
C LEU A 38 -2.17 -3.31 -22.58
N ALA A 39 -2.35 -2.59 -23.69
CA ALA A 39 -3.64 -2.50 -24.37
C ALA A 39 -4.07 -3.84 -24.96
N TYR A 40 -5.39 -4.03 -25.11
CA TYR A 40 -5.96 -5.23 -25.72
C TYR A 40 -5.35 -5.50 -27.10
N GLY A 41 -4.89 -6.73 -27.32
CA GLY A 41 -4.17 -7.10 -28.54
C GLY A 41 -2.64 -6.96 -28.42
N ALA A 42 -2.12 -6.50 -27.29
CA ALA A 42 -0.71 -6.47 -26.98
C ALA A 42 -0.08 -7.88 -26.91
N ARG A 43 1.23 -7.93 -26.82
CA ARG A 43 2.00 -9.20 -26.86
C ARG A 43 1.58 -10.16 -25.73
N PRO A 44 1.66 -11.49 -25.94
CA PRO A 44 1.30 -12.50 -24.93
C PRO A 44 2.00 -12.34 -23.58
N VAL A 45 3.21 -11.80 -23.57
CA VAL A 45 4.02 -11.54 -22.35
C VAL A 45 3.34 -10.59 -21.36
N THR A 46 2.46 -9.71 -21.83
CA THR A 46 1.78 -8.74 -20.98
C THR A 46 0.40 -9.20 -20.49
N LEU A 47 -0.13 -10.33 -20.99
CA LEU A 47 -1.47 -10.80 -20.65
C LEU A 47 -1.61 -11.13 -19.16
N SER A 48 -0.60 -11.70 -18.54
CA SER A 48 -0.60 -12.01 -17.10
C SER A 48 -0.62 -10.76 -16.20
N ALA A 49 -0.25 -9.60 -16.73
CA ALA A 49 -0.31 -8.33 -16.01
C ALA A 49 -1.63 -7.58 -16.31
N ALA A 50 -2.30 -7.89 -17.42
CA ALA A 50 -3.46 -7.13 -17.89
C ALA A 50 -4.64 -7.15 -16.88
N GLU A 51 -4.82 -8.23 -16.12
CA GLU A 51 -5.87 -8.31 -15.10
C GLU A 51 -5.73 -7.23 -14.02
N PHE A 52 -4.52 -6.77 -13.75
CA PHE A 52 -4.21 -5.76 -12.74
C PHE A 52 -4.42 -4.30 -13.22
N GLN A 53 -4.96 -4.10 -14.42
CA GLN A 53 -5.42 -2.78 -14.91
C GLN A 53 -6.88 -2.48 -14.54
N PHE A 54 -7.66 -3.52 -14.21
CA PHE A 54 -9.09 -3.40 -14.03
C PHE A 54 -9.51 -3.11 -12.59
N GLU A 55 -10.76 -2.72 -12.44
CA GLU A 55 -11.41 -2.54 -11.15
C GLU A 55 -11.43 -3.83 -10.32
N SER A 56 -11.48 -3.66 -9.01
CA SER A 56 -11.64 -4.73 -8.04
C SER A 56 -12.55 -4.26 -6.89
N PRO A 57 -12.97 -5.13 -5.96
CA PRO A 57 -13.91 -4.75 -4.92
C PRO A 57 -13.58 -3.46 -4.16
N HIS A 58 -12.31 -3.26 -3.81
CA HIS A 58 -11.86 -2.07 -3.08
C HIS A 58 -11.24 -0.98 -3.97
N VAL A 59 -10.86 -1.28 -5.21
CA VAL A 59 -10.18 -0.34 -6.10
C VAL A 59 -11.02 -0.07 -7.34
N ARG A 60 -11.53 1.16 -7.46
CA ARG A 60 -12.31 1.62 -8.61
C ARG A 60 -11.47 2.51 -9.53
N VAL A 61 -11.76 2.45 -10.83
CA VAL A 61 -11.16 3.32 -11.85
C VAL A 61 -12.05 4.56 -12.01
N LYS A 62 -11.51 5.74 -11.68
CA LYS A 62 -12.25 7.00 -11.71
C LYS A 62 -11.36 8.15 -12.16
N HIS A 63 -11.99 9.17 -12.75
CA HIS A 63 -11.26 10.34 -13.26
C HIS A 63 -10.59 11.15 -12.15
N GLU A 64 -11.12 11.15 -10.93
CA GLU A 64 -10.53 11.84 -9.79
C GLU A 64 -9.14 11.29 -9.44
N PHE A 65 -8.97 9.97 -9.54
CA PHE A 65 -7.69 9.33 -9.29
C PHE A 65 -6.69 9.62 -10.42
N ALA A 66 -7.15 9.61 -11.69
CA ALA A 66 -6.31 10.01 -12.82
C ALA A 66 -5.89 11.48 -12.70
N ALA A 67 -6.80 12.37 -12.33
CA ALA A 67 -6.52 13.78 -12.12
C ALA A 67 -5.52 14.01 -10.97
N TYR A 68 -5.66 13.27 -9.88
CA TYR A 68 -4.70 13.31 -8.78
C TYR A 68 -3.30 12.85 -9.23
N ALA A 69 -3.22 11.77 -9.99
CA ALA A 69 -1.95 11.23 -10.46
C ALA A 69 -1.26 12.09 -11.54
N ALA A 70 -2.01 12.91 -12.29
CA ALA A 70 -1.52 13.66 -13.48
C ALA A 70 -0.28 14.51 -13.20
N ALA A 71 -0.14 15.08 -12.01
CA ALA A 71 1.03 15.89 -11.64
C ALA A 71 2.33 15.07 -11.60
N ALA A 72 2.23 13.77 -11.28
CA ALA A 72 3.35 12.85 -11.26
C ALA A 72 3.62 12.22 -12.65
N PHE A 73 2.59 12.02 -13.45
CA PHE A 73 2.62 11.36 -14.75
C PHE A 73 2.61 12.38 -15.90
N THR A 74 3.66 13.21 -15.94
CA THR A 74 3.86 14.15 -17.04
C THR A 74 4.24 13.42 -18.34
N PRO A 75 4.00 14.03 -19.55
CA PRO A 75 4.34 13.38 -20.82
C PRO A 75 5.79 12.89 -20.89
N GLN A 76 5.98 11.70 -21.41
CA GLN A 76 7.29 11.06 -21.64
C GLN A 76 8.11 10.79 -20.35
N ARG A 77 7.51 10.91 -19.19
CA ARG A 77 8.21 10.58 -17.94
C ARG A 77 8.39 9.07 -17.82
N PRO A 78 9.58 8.56 -17.41
CA PRO A 78 9.79 7.15 -17.15
C PRO A 78 8.80 6.62 -16.10
N LEU A 79 8.20 5.44 -16.36
CA LEU A 79 7.15 4.85 -15.51
C LEU A 79 7.53 4.81 -14.03
N LEU A 80 8.71 4.26 -13.72
CA LEU A 80 9.11 4.07 -12.32
C LEU A 80 9.38 5.41 -11.63
N ALA A 81 9.94 6.39 -12.35
CA ALA A 81 10.13 7.74 -11.83
C ALA A 81 8.80 8.48 -11.59
N ALA A 82 7.81 8.28 -12.46
CA ALA A 82 6.47 8.81 -12.27
C ALA A 82 5.75 8.16 -11.08
N THR A 83 5.88 6.84 -10.95
CA THR A 83 5.33 6.06 -9.83
C THR A 83 5.96 6.48 -8.48
N GLN A 84 7.27 6.69 -8.45
CA GLN A 84 7.97 7.21 -7.27
C GLN A 84 7.47 8.61 -6.88
N ALA A 85 7.26 9.48 -7.85
CA ALA A 85 6.74 10.82 -7.57
C ALA A 85 5.30 10.79 -7.05
N LEU A 86 4.46 9.85 -7.53
CA LEU A 86 3.13 9.63 -6.98
C LEU A 86 3.22 9.11 -5.53
N MET A 87 4.10 8.15 -5.27
CA MET A 87 4.36 7.63 -3.92
C MET A 87 4.78 8.74 -2.95
N GLN A 88 5.77 9.54 -3.34
CA GLN A 88 6.23 10.70 -2.56
C GLN A 88 5.07 11.68 -2.27
N ARG A 89 4.26 11.96 -3.27
CA ARG A 89 3.11 12.86 -3.11
C ARG A 89 2.08 12.33 -2.11
N ILE A 90 1.78 11.03 -2.15
CA ILE A 90 0.87 10.39 -1.18
C ILE A 90 1.48 10.50 0.22
N PHE A 91 2.78 10.21 0.37
CA PHE A 91 3.47 10.31 1.64
C PHE A 91 3.43 11.72 2.23
N ASP A 92 3.62 12.75 1.41
CA ASP A 92 3.67 14.14 1.86
C ASP A 92 2.29 14.73 2.17
N GLU A 93 1.25 14.30 1.42
CA GLU A 93 -0.09 14.88 1.51
C GLU A 93 -1.04 14.15 2.48
N PHE A 94 -0.73 12.90 2.88
CA PHE A 94 -1.64 12.07 3.66
C PHE A 94 -1.09 11.78 5.07
N GLU A 95 -1.97 11.89 6.05
CA GLU A 95 -1.67 11.56 7.44
C GLU A 95 -1.99 10.09 7.74
N PHE A 96 -1.05 9.39 8.40
CA PHE A 96 -1.30 8.04 8.90
C PHE A 96 -2.13 8.12 10.19
N ASP A 97 -3.36 7.62 10.13
CA ASP A 97 -4.32 7.67 11.23
C ASP A 97 -5.07 6.32 11.33
N PRO A 98 -4.74 5.48 12.32
CA PRO A 98 -5.37 4.17 12.50
C PRO A 98 -6.86 4.22 12.80
N GLU A 99 -7.38 5.37 13.24
CA GLU A 99 -8.78 5.53 13.62
C GLU A 99 -9.62 6.19 12.51
N ALA A 100 -8.98 6.68 11.44
CA ALA A 100 -9.66 7.45 10.39
C ALA A 100 -10.53 6.60 9.47
N THR A 101 -10.19 5.31 9.30
CA THR A 101 -10.79 4.45 8.27
C THR A 101 -11.12 3.07 8.78
N THR A 102 -11.96 2.37 8.03
CA THR A 102 -12.25 0.95 8.18
C THR A 102 -11.99 0.25 6.85
N ILE A 103 -11.98 -1.09 6.84
CA ILE A 103 -11.83 -1.90 5.61
C ILE A 103 -12.86 -1.51 4.53
N ALA A 104 -14.03 -1.03 4.93
CA ALA A 104 -15.10 -0.63 4.01
C ALA A 104 -15.02 0.82 3.52
N THR A 105 -14.07 1.63 4.02
CA THR A 105 -13.96 3.04 3.64
C THR A 105 -13.62 3.17 2.15
N PRO A 106 -14.44 3.89 1.35
CA PRO A 106 -14.18 4.09 -0.07
C PRO A 106 -12.87 4.88 -0.29
N VAL A 107 -12.08 4.49 -1.30
CA VAL A 107 -10.81 5.18 -1.62
C VAL A 107 -11.01 6.65 -2.00
N LEU A 108 -12.20 7.04 -2.51
CA LEU A 108 -12.52 8.45 -2.74
C LEU A 108 -12.60 9.27 -1.45
N SER A 109 -13.09 8.69 -0.36
CA SER A 109 -13.10 9.34 0.95
C SER A 109 -11.67 9.52 1.45
N VAL A 110 -10.82 8.49 1.31
CA VAL A 110 -9.39 8.59 1.64
C VAL A 110 -8.71 9.72 0.85
N LEU A 111 -9.00 9.83 -0.46
CA LEU A 111 -8.48 10.91 -1.30
C LEU A 111 -8.95 12.30 -0.83
N ALA A 112 -10.19 12.43 -0.38
CA ALA A 112 -10.76 13.70 0.09
C ALA A 112 -10.24 14.09 1.48
N ASP A 113 -10.23 13.14 2.41
CA ASP A 113 -9.92 13.37 3.82
C ASP A 113 -8.42 13.41 4.11
N LYS A 114 -7.59 12.92 3.17
CA LYS A 114 -6.13 12.89 3.28
C LYS A 114 -5.61 12.14 4.51
N ARG A 115 -6.36 11.13 4.97
CA ARG A 115 -6.00 10.30 6.14
C ARG A 115 -6.34 8.84 5.89
N GLY A 116 -5.59 7.94 6.54
CA GLY A 116 -5.84 6.51 6.48
C GLY A 116 -4.65 5.69 6.96
N VAL A 117 -4.69 4.40 6.66
CA VAL A 117 -3.65 3.42 7.01
C VAL A 117 -2.95 2.87 5.77
N CYS A 118 -1.99 1.97 5.95
CA CYS A 118 -1.20 1.39 4.85
C CYS A 118 -2.07 0.76 3.75
N GLN A 119 -3.15 0.07 4.12
CA GLN A 119 -4.12 -0.48 3.17
C GLN A 119 -4.75 0.61 2.30
N ASP A 120 -5.15 1.73 2.90
CA ASP A 120 -5.80 2.84 2.19
C ASP A 120 -4.84 3.51 1.20
N PHE A 121 -3.60 3.73 1.61
CA PHE A 121 -2.58 4.34 0.75
C PHE A 121 -2.18 3.42 -0.41
N ALA A 122 -2.11 2.10 -0.16
CA ALA A 122 -1.92 1.11 -1.21
C ALA A 122 -3.10 1.12 -2.21
N HIS A 123 -4.35 1.08 -1.73
CA HIS A 123 -5.54 1.14 -2.58
C HIS A 123 -5.63 2.45 -3.36
N LEU A 124 -5.30 3.59 -2.75
CA LEU A 124 -5.26 4.89 -3.43
C LEU A 124 -4.24 4.90 -4.57
N MET A 125 -3.04 4.42 -4.31
CA MET A 125 -1.98 4.37 -5.32
C MET A 125 -2.36 3.42 -6.47
N LEU A 126 -2.97 2.27 -6.17
CA LEU A 126 -3.54 1.36 -7.17
C LEU A 126 -4.63 2.03 -8.02
N ALA A 127 -5.58 2.72 -7.37
CA ALA A 127 -6.64 3.43 -8.05
C ALA A 127 -6.09 4.50 -9.03
N CYS A 128 -5.07 5.23 -8.61
CA CYS A 128 -4.37 6.21 -9.45
C CYS A 128 -3.74 5.55 -10.68
N LEU A 129 -2.94 4.50 -10.48
CA LEU A 129 -2.22 3.82 -11.55
C LEU A 129 -3.17 3.15 -12.55
N ARG A 130 -4.20 2.44 -12.06
CA ARG A 130 -5.20 1.79 -12.91
C ARG A 130 -6.07 2.80 -13.64
N SER A 131 -6.35 3.96 -13.06
CA SER A 131 -7.07 5.05 -13.74
C SER A 131 -6.27 5.68 -14.88
N LEU A 132 -4.95 5.47 -14.92
CA LEU A 132 -4.08 5.80 -16.05
C LEU A 132 -3.90 4.63 -17.03
N GLY A 133 -4.53 3.46 -16.79
CA GLY A 133 -4.40 2.26 -17.61
C GLY A 133 -3.11 1.48 -17.38
N LEU A 134 -2.49 1.64 -16.22
CA LEU A 134 -1.28 0.92 -15.83
C LEU A 134 -1.62 -0.29 -14.95
N ALA A 135 -0.85 -1.38 -15.11
CA ALA A 135 -1.03 -2.58 -14.32
C ALA A 135 -0.31 -2.45 -12.97
N ALA A 136 -1.07 -2.56 -11.88
CA ALA A 136 -0.53 -2.52 -10.53
C ALA A 136 -1.31 -3.46 -9.60
N ARG A 137 -0.60 -4.17 -8.73
CA ARG A 137 -1.16 -5.15 -7.79
C ARG A 137 -0.91 -4.74 -6.34
N TYR A 138 -1.81 -5.17 -5.49
CA TYR A 138 -1.71 -5.06 -4.04
C TYR A 138 -0.79 -6.13 -3.49
N VAL A 139 0.06 -5.78 -2.55
CA VAL A 139 0.94 -6.71 -1.85
C VAL A 139 0.65 -6.64 -0.36
N SER A 140 0.45 -7.81 0.24
CA SER A 140 0.30 -8.00 1.68
C SER A 140 1.50 -8.73 2.24
N GLY A 141 1.98 -8.30 3.39
CA GLY A 141 3.13 -8.91 4.02
C GLY A 141 3.41 -8.36 5.41
N TYR A 142 4.65 -8.48 5.82
CA TYR A 142 5.13 -7.96 7.10
C TYR A 142 6.27 -6.99 6.87
N LEU A 143 6.30 -5.94 7.70
CA LEU A 143 7.41 -4.99 7.79
C LEU A 143 8.16 -5.22 9.09
N LEU A 144 9.48 -5.35 8.99
CA LEU A 144 10.37 -5.45 10.13
C LEU A 144 10.34 -4.14 10.92
N THR A 145 9.77 -4.16 12.12
CA THR A 145 9.74 -2.98 12.99
C THR A 145 10.99 -2.89 13.84
N THR A 146 11.59 -1.69 13.92
CA THR A 146 12.71 -1.44 14.80
C THR A 146 12.18 -1.16 16.22
N PRO A 147 12.60 -1.93 17.26
CA PRO A 147 12.14 -1.67 18.61
C PRO A 147 12.70 -0.32 19.12
N PRO A 148 11.99 0.35 20.04
CA PRO A 148 12.51 1.53 20.70
C PRO A 148 13.90 1.28 21.35
N PRO A 149 14.79 2.27 21.40
CA PRO A 149 16.11 2.10 22.01
C PRO A 149 16.03 1.53 23.43
N GLY A 150 16.78 0.47 23.70
CA GLY A 150 16.85 -0.17 25.01
C GLY A 150 15.76 -1.20 25.31
N GLN A 151 14.82 -1.44 24.39
CA GLN A 151 13.84 -2.53 24.53
C GLN A 151 14.23 -3.74 23.67
N PRO A 152 14.04 -4.97 24.16
CA PRO A 152 14.20 -6.15 23.35
C PRO A 152 13.13 -6.16 22.25
N ARG A 153 13.49 -6.70 21.09
CA ARG A 153 12.50 -6.96 20.02
C ARG A 153 11.46 -7.97 20.52
N MET A 154 10.20 -7.62 20.44
CA MET A 154 9.12 -8.55 20.78
C MET A 154 8.96 -9.57 19.63
N ILE A 155 8.91 -10.85 19.96
CA ILE A 155 8.56 -11.91 19.00
C ILE A 155 7.11 -11.69 18.59
N GLY A 156 6.82 -11.63 17.27
CA GLY A 156 5.48 -11.32 16.75
C GLY A 156 5.11 -9.84 16.69
N ALA A 157 6.02 -8.91 16.97
CA ALA A 157 5.76 -7.46 16.89
C ALA A 157 5.78 -6.88 15.46
N ASP A 158 6.06 -7.71 14.46
CA ASP A 158 6.04 -7.28 13.06
C ASP A 158 4.57 -7.07 12.64
N ALA A 159 4.22 -5.81 12.44
CA ALA A 159 2.87 -5.45 12.02
C ALA A 159 2.62 -5.90 10.58
N SER A 160 1.44 -6.47 10.32
CA SER A 160 1.01 -6.68 8.93
C SER A 160 1.02 -5.37 8.19
N HIS A 161 1.52 -5.38 6.96
CA HIS A 161 1.73 -4.20 6.15
C HIS A 161 1.24 -4.41 4.72
N ALA A 162 0.97 -3.30 4.05
CA ALA A 162 0.49 -3.29 2.69
C ALA A 162 1.28 -2.29 1.85
N TRP A 163 1.60 -2.70 0.63
CA TRP A 163 2.23 -1.87 -0.39
C TRP A 163 1.74 -2.27 -1.78
N ILE A 164 2.34 -1.74 -2.82
CA ILE A 164 1.95 -2.05 -4.20
C ILE A 164 3.14 -2.52 -5.03
N SER A 165 2.85 -3.26 -6.11
CA SER A 165 3.82 -3.50 -7.19
C SER A 165 3.28 -2.95 -8.51
N VAL A 166 4.14 -2.33 -9.31
CA VAL A 166 3.85 -1.85 -10.67
C VAL A 166 4.53 -2.75 -11.69
N TYR A 167 3.82 -3.09 -12.75
CA TYR A 167 4.38 -3.88 -13.85
C TYR A 167 5.15 -3.00 -14.83
N CYS A 168 6.41 -3.39 -15.09
CA CYS A 168 7.29 -2.77 -16.08
C CYS A 168 7.76 -3.82 -17.10
N PRO A 169 7.28 -3.77 -18.38
CA PRO A 169 7.53 -4.84 -19.36
C PRO A 169 8.96 -4.91 -19.90
N GLU A 170 9.72 -3.81 -19.89
CA GLU A 170 11.04 -3.74 -20.51
C GLU A 170 12.21 -4.06 -19.58
N VAL A 171 11.96 -4.27 -18.31
CA VAL A 171 12.96 -4.79 -17.40
C VAL A 171 12.98 -6.30 -17.58
N GLU A 172 14.09 -6.87 -18.02
CA GLU A 172 14.29 -8.29 -18.41
C GLU A 172 13.14 -9.26 -18.05
N GLY A 173 12.33 -9.65 -19.08
CA GLY A 173 11.21 -10.59 -18.92
C GLY A 173 9.92 -10.01 -18.35
N GLY A 174 9.83 -8.69 -18.17
CA GLY A 174 8.73 -8.02 -17.48
C GLY A 174 8.77 -8.29 -15.98
N ARG A 175 8.88 -7.26 -15.18
CA ARG A 175 8.91 -7.45 -13.73
C ARG A 175 7.97 -6.52 -12.99
N TRP A 176 7.66 -6.94 -11.81
CA TRP A 176 6.95 -6.16 -10.82
C TRP A 176 7.95 -5.41 -9.94
N VAL A 177 7.77 -4.11 -9.80
CA VAL A 177 8.60 -3.24 -8.95
C VAL A 177 7.75 -2.71 -7.82
N ASP A 178 8.21 -2.93 -6.60
CA ASP A 178 7.47 -2.64 -5.38
C ASP A 178 7.67 -1.20 -4.90
N PHE A 179 6.59 -0.59 -4.35
CA PHE A 179 6.56 0.76 -3.80
C PHE A 179 5.72 0.79 -2.53
N ASP A 180 6.27 1.34 -1.45
CA ASP A 180 5.57 1.50 -0.17
C ASP A 180 5.16 2.97 0.06
N PRO A 181 3.91 3.35 -0.26
CA PRO A 181 3.45 4.73 -0.10
C PRO A 181 3.32 5.17 1.37
N THR A 182 3.26 4.23 2.30
CA THR A 182 3.16 4.54 3.73
C THR A 182 4.46 5.05 4.30
N ASN A 183 5.57 4.49 3.85
CA ASN A 183 6.91 4.81 4.35
C ASN A 183 7.76 5.57 3.33
N ASN A 184 7.25 5.81 2.11
CA ASN A 184 7.94 6.46 1.00
C ASN A 184 9.29 5.82 0.66
N LEU A 185 9.27 4.51 0.49
CA LEU A 185 10.49 3.74 0.17
C LEU A 185 10.18 2.60 -0.80
N LEU A 186 11.24 2.05 -1.40
CA LEU A 186 11.15 0.80 -2.15
C LEU A 186 11.33 -0.36 -1.17
N PRO A 187 10.39 -1.32 -1.15
CA PRO A 187 10.52 -2.54 -0.35
C PRO A 187 11.85 -3.25 -0.57
N ASP A 188 12.49 -3.63 0.54
CA ASP A 188 13.79 -4.30 0.57
C ASP A 188 13.75 -5.52 1.50
N THR A 189 14.88 -5.87 2.11
CA THR A 189 15.01 -7.00 3.05
C THR A 189 14.20 -6.85 4.33
N GLN A 190 13.63 -5.67 4.61
CA GLN A 190 12.75 -5.44 5.76
C GLN A 190 11.28 -5.72 5.44
N HIS A 191 10.94 -5.97 4.17
CA HIS A 191 9.60 -6.31 3.72
C HIS A 191 9.52 -7.79 3.36
N ILE A 192 8.62 -8.52 4.00
CA ILE A 192 8.37 -9.94 3.75
C ILE A 192 7.02 -10.07 3.06
N THR A 193 7.02 -10.33 1.76
CA THR A 193 5.79 -10.58 0.98
C THR A 193 5.17 -11.91 1.37
N LEU A 194 3.88 -11.91 1.71
CA LEU A 194 3.08 -13.12 1.92
C LEU A 194 2.21 -13.45 0.72
N ALA A 195 1.53 -12.44 0.18
CA ALA A 195 0.61 -12.61 -0.94
C ALA A 195 0.49 -11.32 -1.74
N TRP A 196 0.03 -11.44 -2.98
CA TRP A 196 -0.35 -10.33 -3.84
C TRP A 196 -1.65 -10.64 -4.59
N GLY A 197 -2.39 -9.60 -4.93
CA GLY A 197 -3.67 -9.71 -5.60
C GLY A 197 -4.12 -8.38 -6.19
N ARG A 198 -5.38 -8.31 -6.64
CA ARG A 198 -5.93 -7.07 -7.22
C ARG A 198 -6.16 -6.00 -6.14
N ASP A 199 -6.58 -6.42 -4.96
CA ASP A 199 -6.74 -5.58 -3.77
C ASP A 199 -6.74 -6.45 -2.51
N PHE A 200 -7.03 -5.86 -1.35
CA PHE A 200 -7.08 -6.58 -0.06
C PHE A 200 -8.05 -7.77 -0.07
N ALA A 201 -9.15 -7.72 -0.84
CA ALA A 201 -10.10 -8.82 -0.87
C ALA A 201 -9.52 -10.13 -1.44
N ASP A 202 -8.52 -10.04 -2.32
CA ASP A 202 -7.85 -11.22 -2.88
C ASP A 202 -6.83 -11.85 -1.91
N VAL A 203 -6.28 -11.06 -0.97
CA VAL A 203 -5.16 -11.45 -0.09
C VAL A 203 -5.54 -11.43 1.40
N SER A 204 -6.82 -11.28 1.72
CA SER A 204 -7.30 -11.32 3.11
C SER A 204 -6.85 -12.63 3.78
N PRO A 205 -6.17 -12.56 4.94
CA PRO A 205 -5.60 -13.75 5.59
C PRO A 205 -6.68 -14.71 6.08
N LEU A 206 -7.90 -14.24 6.27
CA LEU A 206 -9.02 -15.06 6.70
C LEU A 206 -10.26 -14.77 5.84
N ARG A 207 -10.81 -15.84 5.22
CA ARG A 207 -12.10 -15.81 4.53
C ARG A 207 -12.96 -16.94 5.05
N GLY A 208 -14.19 -16.65 5.43
CA GLY A 208 -15.11 -17.67 5.89
C GLY A 208 -16.54 -17.16 6.00
N VAL A 209 -17.46 -18.11 6.18
CA VAL A 209 -18.85 -17.84 6.55
C VAL A 209 -19.09 -18.54 7.88
N ILE A 210 -19.49 -17.80 8.90
CA ILE A 210 -19.90 -18.35 10.19
C ILE A 210 -21.43 -18.47 10.14
N LEU A 211 -21.92 -19.69 10.29
CA LEU A 211 -23.35 -19.97 10.34
C LEU A 211 -23.77 -20.14 11.81
N GLY A 212 -24.53 -19.17 12.32
CA GLY A 212 -25.03 -19.16 13.71
C GLY A 212 -24.03 -18.57 14.71
N GLY A 213 -24.53 -18.19 15.87
CA GLY A 213 -23.78 -17.51 16.93
C GLY A 213 -24.14 -16.03 17.06
N ASP A 214 -23.91 -15.49 18.26
CA ASP A 214 -24.07 -14.06 18.54
C ASP A 214 -22.85 -13.26 18.02
N GLU A 215 -22.51 -12.14 18.62
CA GLU A 215 -21.41 -11.28 18.17
C GLU A 215 -20.07 -12.03 18.06
N HIS A 216 -19.37 -11.81 16.95
CA HIS A 216 -18.05 -12.39 16.70
C HIS A 216 -16.99 -11.28 16.67
N GLU A 217 -15.97 -11.42 17.49
CA GLU A 217 -14.78 -10.56 17.47
C GLU A 217 -13.62 -11.30 16.81
N LEU A 218 -12.98 -10.65 15.85
CA LEU A 218 -11.80 -11.16 15.16
C LEU A 218 -10.57 -10.72 15.96
N ALA A 219 -10.05 -11.59 16.82
CA ALA A 219 -8.78 -11.34 17.48
C ALA A 219 -7.63 -11.85 16.59
N ALA A 220 -6.74 -10.97 16.15
CA ALA A 220 -5.46 -11.38 15.64
C ALA A 220 -4.65 -11.98 16.79
N GLY A 221 -4.51 -13.31 16.80
CA GLY A 221 -3.78 -14.02 17.84
C GLY A 221 -2.34 -13.52 17.89
N ARG A 222 -1.96 -12.93 19.00
CA ARG A 222 -0.55 -12.82 19.37
C ARG A 222 -0.14 -14.21 19.82
N ASP A 223 0.90 -14.77 19.22
CA ASP A 223 1.42 -16.08 19.60
C ASP A 223 1.65 -16.14 21.10
N GLU A 224 0.82 -16.95 21.81
CA GLU A 224 1.20 -17.41 23.13
C GLU A 224 2.42 -18.33 22.95
N PRO A 225 3.48 -18.13 23.75
CA PRO A 225 4.60 -19.07 23.74
C PRO A 225 4.09 -20.46 24.10
N PRO A 226 4.63 -21.54 23.50
CA PRO A 226 4.21 -22.89 23.81
C PRO A 226 4.30 -23.12 25.32
N ARG A 227 3.18 -23.52 25.94
CA ARG A 227 3.17 -23.91 27.36
C ARG A 227 4.10 -25.10 27.51
N ALA A 228 5.12 -24.91 28.35
CA ALA A 228 6.00 -26.02 28.73
C ALA A 228 5.14 -27.15 29.35
N VAL A 229 5.28 -28.34 28.83
CA VAL A 229 4.72 -29.59 29.39
C VAL A 229 5.62 -30.08 30.49
#